data_e9db0a97fff97bd7d808bfbc0a1ddc41
#
_entry.id   e9db0a97fff97bd7d808bfbc0a1ddc41
#
_cell.length_a   1.000
_cell.length_b   1.000
_cell.length_c   1.000
_cell.angle_alpha   90.00
_cell.angle_beta   90.00
_cell.angle_gamma   90.00
#
_symmetry.space_group_name_H-M   'P 1'
#
loop_
_entity.id
_entity.type
_entity.pdbx_description
1 polymer ?
#
loop_
_entity_poly.entity_id
_entity_poly.type
_entity_poly.pdbx_seq_one_letter_code
_entity_poly.pdbx_strand_id
1 'polypeptide(L)'
;MSTPMTAKLIAATVAVTTIALTLPARATSLKEIERREQAQADAIKAGRKDGSLTFVESYRLKREQKRIDELEHRALADDKLTKGEVKAIRTAQDDAGRHIHVEKHDQQTRGWFWRHFSR
;
A
#
# COMPACT_ATOMS: atom_id res chain seq x y z
N MET A 1 52.22 -23.06 56.16
CA MET A 1 51.69 -23.78 54.98
C MET A 1 50.39 -23.13 54.57
N SER A 2 50.46 -22.24 53.62
CA SER A 2 49.33 -21.50 53.11
C SER A 2 48.91 -22.12 51.78
N THR A 3 47.68 -22.64 51.70
CA THR A 3 47.08 -23.14 50.49
C THR A 3 46.54 -21.97 49.70
N PRO A 4 46.85 -21.83 48.41
CA PRO A 4 46.27 -20.76 47.63
C PRO A 4 44.82 -21.10 47.25
N MET A 5 43.90 -20.26 47.65
CA MET A 5 42.48 -20.26 47.14
C MET A 5 42.51 -19.81 45.70
N THR A 6 42.34 -20.76 44.82
CA THR A 6 42.05 -20.46 43.41
C THR A 6 40.60 -19.96 43.28
N ALA A 7 40.46 -18.64 43.12
CA ALA A 7 39.17 -18.04 42.74
C ALA A 7 38.81 -18.43 41.31
N LYS A 8 37.83 -19.30 41.16
CA LYS A 8 37.19 -19.57 39.86
C LYS A 8 36.35 -18.37 39.46
N LEU A 9 36.84 -17.59 38.52
CA LEU A 9 36.05 -16.60 37.79
C LEU A 9 35.03 -17.32 36.91
N ILE A 10 33.76 -17.30 37.34
CA ILE A 10 32.64 -17.74 36.51
C ILE A 10 32.32 -16.57 35.60
N ALA A 11 32.79 -16.63 34.37
CA ALA A 11 32.37 -15.72 33.32
C ALA A 11 30.90 -16.04 32.93
N ALA A 12 29.97 -15.26 33.45
CA ALA A 12 28.57 -15.32 33.00
C ALA A 12 28.49 -14.70 31.61
N THR A 13 28.48 -15.54 30.59
CA THR A 13 28.20 -15.13 29.21
C THR A 13 26.72 -14.81 29.13
N VAL A 14 26.37 -13.52 29.16
CA VAL A 14 25.03 -13.06 28.86
C VAL A 14 24.83 -13.19 27.35
N ALA A 15 24.18 -14.26 26.94
CA ALA A 15 23.70 -14.42 25.56
C ALA A 15 22.56 -13.43 25.35
N VAL A 16 22.88 -12.29 24.75
CA VAL A 16 21.83 -11.36 24.22
C VAL A 16 21.21 -12.04 23.01
N THR A 17 20.12 -12.75 23.25
CA THR A 17 19.24 -13.24 22.19
C THR A 17 18.50 -12.02 21.61
N THR A 18 19.05 -11.46 20.56
CA THR A 18 18.30 -10.52 19.70
C THR A 18 17.17 -11.28 19.05
N ILE A 19 15.97 -11.18 19.65
CA ILE A 19 14.73 -11.60 18.98
C ILE A 19 14.52 -10.61 17.85
N ALA A 20 14.99 -10.95 16.65
CA ALA A 20 14.60 -10.26 15.44
C ALA A 20 13.09 -10.45 15.31
N LEU A 21 12.29 -9.41 15.58
CA LEU A 21 10.88 -9.36 15.25
C LEU A 21 10.77 -9.37 13.72
N THR A 22 10.85 -10.55 13.12
CA THR A 22 10.48 -10.74 11.73
C THR A 22 8.96 -10.65 11.67
N LEU A 23 8.46 -9.45 11.36
CA LEU A 23 7.05 -9.29 10.97
C LEU A 23 6.78 -10.30 9.85
N PRO A 24 5.75 -11.14 9.96
CA PRO A 24 5.46 -12.10 8.91
C PRO A 24 5.23 -11.34 7.60
N ALA A 25 5.87 -11.78 6.51
CA ALA A 25 5.81 -11.13 5.19
C ALA A 25 4.38 -10.84 4.71
N ARG A 26 3.41 -11.59 5.19
CA ARG A 26 1.98 -11.40 5.00
C ARG A 26 1.46 -10.10 5.61
N ALA A 27 1.79 -9.80 6.86
CA ALA A 27 1.35 -8.58 7.54
C ALA A 27 1.91 -7.33 6.84
N THR A 28 3.14 -7.39 6.36
CA THR A 28 3.75 -6.30 5.57
C THR A 28 3.04 -6.10 4.24
N SER A 29 2.67 -7.18 3.55
CA SER A 29 1.96 -7.10 2.27
C SER A 29 0.56 -6.53 2.41
N LEU A 30 -0.21 -6.94 3.43
CA LEU A 30 -1.54 -6.37 3.71
C LEU A 30 -1.46 -4.89 4.03
N LYS A 31 -0.58 -4.49 4.93
CA LYS A 31 -0.40 -3.09 5.29
C LYS A 31 -0.01 -2.21 4.10
N GLU A 32 0.74 -2.74 3.15
CA GLU A 32 1.09 -2.01 1.93
C GLU A 32 -0.10 -1.89 0.97
N ILE A 33 -0.91 -2.94 0.84
CA ILE A 33 -2.15 -2.93 0.05
C ILE A 33 -3.10 -1.87 0.61
N GLU A 34 -3.41 -1.92 1.90
CA GLU A 34 -4.27 -0.94 2.59
C GLU A 34 -3.78 0.51 2.43
N ARG A 35 -2.47 0.72 2.56
CA ARG A 35 -1.88 2.05 2.37
C ARG A 35 -2.08 2.58 0.94
N ARG A 36 -1.96 1.72 -0.07
CA ARG A 36 -2.20 2.10 -1.47
C ARG A 36 -3.66 2.41 -1.73
N GLU A 37 -4.58 1.63 -1.20
CA GLU A 37 -6.03 1.88 -1.31
C GLU A 37 -6.40 3.23 -0.72
N GLN A 38 -5.93 3.53 0.48
CA GLN A 38 -6.17 4.82 1.11
C GLN A 38 -5.61 5.96 0.25
N ALA A 39 -4.38 5.84 -0.26
CA ALA A 39 -3.77 6.86 -1.10
C ALA A 39 -4.55 7.09 -2.41
N GLN A 40 -5.06 6.02 -3.04
CA GLN A 40 -5.87 6.10 -4.25
C GLN A 40 -7.25 6.72 -3.97
N ALA A 41 -7.91 6.33 -2.88
CA ALA A 41 -9.16 6.93 -2.45
C ALA A 41 -9.03 8.44 -2.18
N ASP A 42 -7.95 8.84 -1.50
CA ASP A 42 -7.64 10.25 -1.24
C ASP A 42 -7.33 11.02 -2.53
N ALA A 43 -6.63 10.41 -3.49
CA ALA A 43 -6.36 11.01 -4.79
C ALA A 43 -7.65 11.26 -5.60
N ILE A 44 -8.59 10.32 -5.59
CA ILE A 44 -9.90 10.48 -6.23
C ILE A 44 -10.71 11.58 -5.55
N LYS A 45 -10.72 11.62 -4.22
CA LYS A 45 -11.40 12.65 -3.44
C LYS A 45 -10.83 14.04 -3.70
N ALA A 46 -9.50 14.15 -3.71
CA ALA A 46 -8.81 15.39 -4.03
C ALA A 46 -9.12 15.87 -5.45
N GLY A 47 -9.09 14.96 -6.45
CA GLY A 47 -9.43 15.26 -7.83
C GLY A 47 -10.86 15.75 -8.03
N ARG A 48 -11.81 15.27 -7.21
CA ARG A 48 -13.18 15.81 -7.19
C ARG A 48 -13.23 17.20 -6.58
N LYS A 49 -12.47 17.45 -5.55
CA LYS A 49 -12.46 18.73 -4.83
C LYS A 49 -11.80 19.84 -5.66
N ASP A 50 -10.69 19.54 -6.34
CA ASP A 50 -9.94 20.51 -7.14
C ASP A 50 -10.47 20.64 -8.58
N GLY A 51 -11.46 19.83 -8.98
CA GLY A 51 -12.08 19.85 -10.30
C GLY A 51 -11.28 19.12 -11.39
N SER A 52 -10.18 18.44 -11.03
CA SER A 52 -9.40 17.63 -11.98
C SER A 52 -10.09 16.31 -12.37
N LEU A 53 -11.14 15.92 -11.65
CA LEU A 53 -11.99 14.78 -11.97
C LEU A 53 -13.46 15.21 -12.07
N THR A 54 -14.11 14.85 -13.18
CA THR A 54 -15.57 14.96 -13.32
C THR A 54 -16.29 13.97 -12.41
N PHE A 55 -17.59 14.17 -12.24
CA PHE A 55 -18.43 13.22 -11.50
C PHE A 55 -18.37 11.80 -12.09
N VAL A 56 -18.45 11.70 -13.41
CA VAL A 56 -18.44 10.40 -14.12
C VAL A 56 -17.11 9.69 -13.99
N GLU A 57 -16.00 10.41 -14.16
CA GLU A 57 -14.65 9.85 -13.99
C GLU A 57 -14.42 9.37 -12.56
N SER A 58 -14.75 10.18 -11.56
CA SER A 58 -14.63 9.77 -10.16
C SER A 58 -15.51 8.57 -9.80
N TYR A 59 -16.70 8.46 -10.41
CA TYR A 59 -17.58 7.32 -10.22
C TYR A 59 -16.97 6.03 -10.81
N ARG A 60 -16.38 6.10 -12.02
CA ARG A 60 -15.68 4.98 -12.65
C ARG A 60 -14.51 4.51 -11.80
N LEU A 61 -13.66 5.46 -11.35
CA LEU A 61 -12.51 5.16 -10.50
C LEU A 61 -12.94 4.53 -9.16
N LYS A 62 -13.99 5.01 -8.53
CA LYS A 62 -14.54 4.40 -7.30
C LYS A 62 -15.06 2.98 -7.53
N ARG A 63 -15.67 2.71 -8.69
CA ARG A 63 -16.09 1.36 -9.05
C ARG A 63 -14.89 0.42 -9.25
N GLU A 64 -13.79 0.94 -9.76
CA GLU A 64 -12.55 0.19 -9.90
C GLU A 64 -11.94 -0.13 -8.51
N GLN A 65 -11.90 0.83 -7.59
CA GLN A 65 -11.50 0.58 -6.20
C GLN A 65 -12.36 -0.51 -5.56
N LYS A 66 -13.66 -0.46 -5.72
CA LYS A 66 -14.57 -1.50 -5.21
C LYS A 66 -14.25 -2.90 -5.73
N ARG A 67 -13.84 -3.03 -7.00
CA ARG A 67 -13.42 -4.33 -7.56
C ARG A 67 -12.12 -4.83 -6.92
N ILE A 68 -11.23 -3.93 -6.56
CA ILE A 68 -9.98 -4.25 -5.84
C ILE A 68 -10.32 -4.74 -4.44
N ASP A 69 -11.21 -4.05 -3.70
CA ASP A 69 -11.71 -4.48 -2.39
C ASP A 69 -12.33 -5.88 -2.46
N GLU A 70 -13.14 -6.16 -3.48
CA GLU A 70 -13.76 -7.48 -3.68
C GLU A 70 -12.72 -8.56 -4.01
N LEU A 71 -11.63 -8.22 -4.71
CA LEU A 71 -10.51 -9.12 -4.97
C LEU A 71 -9.76 -9.44 -3.68
N GLU A 72 -9.50 -8.43 -2.85
CA GLU A 72 -8.85 -8.57 -1.56
C GLU A 72 -9.69 -9.41 -0.60
N HIS A 73 -10.99 -9.14 -0.46
CA HIS A 73 -11.90 -9.94 0.37
C HIS A 73 -11.90 -11.42 -0.02
N ARG A 74 -11.87 -11.71 -1.32
CA ARG A 74 -11.78 -13.12 -1.80
C ARG A 74 -10.45 -13.75 -1.47
N ALA A 75 -9.35 -13.02 -1.60
CA ALA A 75 -8.01 -13.48 -1.28
C ALA A 75 -7.82 -13.75 0.22
N LEU A 76 -8.57 -13.05 1.07
CA LEU A 76 -8.50 -13.21 2.52
C LEU A 76 -9.52 -14.24 3.08
N ALA A 77 -10.43 -14.76 2.26
CA ALA A 77 -11.53 -15.61 2.70
C ALA A 77 -11.08 -16.94 3.35
N ASP A 78 -9.92 -17.45 2.99
CA ASP A 78 -9.33 -18.66 3.54
C ASP A 78 -8.22 -18.42 4.58
N ASP A 79 -8.06 -17.19 5.03
CA ASP A 79 -6.99 -16.72 5.93
C ASP A 79 -5.55 -16.97 5.43
N LYS A 80 -5.38 -17.23 4.13
CA LYS A 80 -4.09 -17.55 3.49
C LYS A 80 -3.85 -16.64 2.30
N LEU A 81 -3.25 -15.49 2.53
CA LEU A 81 -2.85 -14.62 1.43
C LEU A 81 -1.62 -15.19 0.70
N THR A 82 -1.83 -15.74 -0.48
CA THR A 82 -0.77 -16.30 -1.32
C THR A 82 0.02 -15.21 -2.06
N LYS A 83 1.23 -15.54 -2.50
CA LYS A 83 2.03 -14.61 -3.33
C LYS A 83 1.34 -14.27 -4.65
N GLY A 84 0.57 -15.20 -5.22
CA GLY A 84 -0.21 -14.98 -6.43
C GLY A 84 -1.32 -13.97 -6.24
N GLU A 85 -2.06 -14.06 -5.13
CA GLU A 85 -3.12 -13.11 -4.76
C GLU A 85 -2.57 -11.73 -4.46
N VAL A 86 -1.48 -11.63 -3.70
CA VAL A 86 -0.78 -10.36 -3.48
C VAL A 86 -0.38 -9.71 -4.80
N LYS A 87 0.17 -10.50 -5.73
CA LYS A 87 0.54 -10.01 -7.06
C LYS A 87 -0.67 -9.53 -7.86
N ALA A 88 -1.77 -10.27 -7.82
CA ALA A 88 -3.01 -9.89 -8.52
C ALA A 88 -3.59 -8.58 -7.99
N ILE A 89 -3.68 -8.43 -6.66
CA ILE A 89 -4.15 -7.20 -6.01
C ILE A 89 -3.24 -6.03 -6.37
N ARG A 90 -1.93 -6.18 -6.27
CA ARG A 90 -0.97 -5.12 -6.62
C ARG A 90 -1.07 -4.71 -8.08
N THR A 91 -1.23 -5.65 -8.99
CA THR A 91 -1.41 -5.34 -10.41
C THR A 91 -2.68 -4.52 -10.63
N ALA A 92 -3.80 -4.91 -10.00
CA ALA A 92 -5.05 -4.16 -10.09
C ALA A 92 -4.92 -2.75 -9.48
N GLN A 93 -4.22 -2.59 -8.36
CA GLN A 93 -3.92 -1.28 -7.77
C GLN A 93 -2.99 -0.43 -8.65
N ASP A 94 -2.01 -1.03 -9.33
CA ASP A 94 -1.12 -0.31 -10.24
C ASP A 94 -1.90 0.21 -11.46
N ASP A 95 -2.83 -0.60 -12.00
CA ASP A 95 -3.73 -0.19 -13.09
C ASP A 95 -4.64 0.96 -12.66
N ALA A 96 -5.29 0.83 -11.50
CA ALA A 96 -6.13 1.88 -10.94
C ALA A 96 -5.36 3.18 -10.67
N GLY A 97 -4.14 3.08 -10.17
CA GLY A 97 -3.25 4.24 -9.98
C GLY A 97 -2.93 4.96 -11.28
N ARG A 98 -2.67 4.21 -12.36
CA ARG A 98 -2.48 4.79 -13.71
C ARG A 98 -3.73 5.47 -14.22
N HIS A 99 -4.91 4.86 -14.05
CA HIS A 99 -6.18 5.46 -14.47
C HIS A 99 -6.46 6.76 -13.71
N ILE A 100 -6.26 6.79 -12.40
CA ILE A 100 -6.40 8.01 -11.59
C ILE A 100 -5.47 9.11 -12.12
N HIS A 101 -4.22 8.77 -12.42
CA HIS A 101 -3.25 9.72 -12.93
C HIS A 101 -3.67 10.28 -14.31
N VAL A 102 -4.05 9.43 -15.24
CA VAL A 102 -4.48 9.82 -16.59
C VAL A 102 -5.70 10.72 -16.53
N GLU A 103 -6.77 10.30 -15.84
CA GLU A 103 -8.02 11.07 -15.75
C GLU A 103 -7.81 12.46 -15.11
N LYS A 104 -6.95 12.56 -14.10
CA LYS A 104 -6.62 13.85 -13.49
C LYS A 104 -5.84 14.79 -14.42
N HIS A 105 -5.00 14.25 -15.32
CA HIS A 105 -4.17 15.06 -16.22
C HIS A 105 -4.88 15.42 -17.52
N ASP A 106 -5.80 14.59 -18.01
CA ASP A 106 -6.58 14.86 -19.21
C ASP A 106 -7.45 16.12 -19.09
N GLN A 107 -7.93 16.41 -17.90
CA GLN A 107 -8.69 17.62 -17.61
C GLN A 107 -7.85 18.89 -17.74
N GLN A 108 -6.56 18.82 -17.41
CA GLN A 108 -5.66 19.97 -17.55
C GLN A 108 -5.41 20.33 -19.01
N THR A 109 -5.32 19.32 -19.88
CA THR A 109 -5.18 19.52 -21.35
C THR A 109 -6.47 20.07 -21.97
N ARG A 110 -7.64 19.59 -21.57
CA ARG A 110 -8.94 20.12 -22.06
C ARG A 110 -9.17 21.57 -21.65
N GLY A 111 -8.89 21.93 -20.40
CA GLY A 111 -9.03 23.31 -19.90
C GLY A 111 -8.09 24.30 -20.59
N TRP A 112 -6.91 23.88 -21.01
CA TRP A 112 -5.98 24.67 -21.78
C TRP A 112 -6.48 24.90 -23.22
N PHE A 113 -6.99 23.85 -23.88
CA PHE A 113 -7.52 23.92 -25.25
C PHE A 113 -8.69 24.91 -25.35
N TRP A 114 -9.67 24.84 -24.46
CA TRP A 114 -10.84 25.73 -24.47
C TRP A 114 -10.47 27.20 -24.19
N ARG A 115 -9.46 27.45 -23.36
CA ARG A 115 -8.98 28.82 -23.09
C ARG A 115 -8.24 29.46 -24.25
N HIS A 116 -7.63 28.67 -25.14
CA HIS A 116 -6.86 29.18 -26.27
C HIS A 116 -7.61 29.24 -27.61
N PHE A 117 -8.68 28.48 -27.76
CA PHE A 117 -9.45 28.40 -28.98
C PHE A 117 -10.85 29.02 -28.92
N SER A 118 -11.26 29.63 -27.80
CA SER A 118 -12.55 30.30 -27.60
C SER A 118 -12.48 31.82 -27.73
N ARG A 119 -11.53 32.32 -28.54
CA ARG A 119 -11.49 33.74 -28.96
C ARG A 119 -11.72 33.88 -30.44
#